data_5e0d7b098ce26ef86717d328ee1531b5
#
_entry.id   5e0d7b098ce26ef86717d328ee1531b5
#
_cell.length_a   1.000
_cell.length_b   1.000
_cell.length_c   1.000
_cell.angle_alpha   90.00
_cell.angle_beta   90.00
_cell.angle_gamma   90.00
#
_symmetry.space_group_name_H-M   'P 1'
#
loop_
_entity.id
_entity.type
_entity.pdbx_description
1 polymer ?
#
loop_
_entity_poly.entity_id
_entity_poly.type
_entity_poly.pdbx_seq_one_letter_code
_entity_poly.pdbx_strand_id
1 'polypeptide(L)'
;MRRAALALSPQSSYTSEPLDFSLLSFMDHGDVILRFSDVSFSYTHNKPILKEANFSIREKAKLTLIGQNGAGKSTIFKLITGVLSPQSGSIHKRHGATIGIAKQVIPHHELDCSVHQFFQSSFTEKKYDLTRDIDRVLDAVNLSVPHDKLLNDLSGGQKARILLANALITEPDILLLDEPTNNLDQQGIDHLTSFLMGYEKTCIVISHDSAFLNCFTHGVLNLDAFTHTIQQYVGDYYDVVAEIAAQIEREQQQNARMEKSIQDRKVKINFFSHKGGK
;
A
#
# COMPACT_ATOMS: atom_id res chain seq x y z
N MET A 1 34.62 -22.09 -51.40
CA MET A 1 34.10 -21.14 -52.43
C MET A 1 32.64 -20.83 -52.11
N ARG A 2 32.27 -19.53 -52.17
CA ARG A 2 30.94 -18.92 -52.06
C ARG A 2 30.26 -18.99 -50.67
N ARG A 3 30.43 -17.88 -49.95
CA ARG A 3 29.63 -17.40 -48.83
C ARG A 3 28.25 -16.96 -49.36
N ALA A 4 27.18 -17.40 -48.70
CA ALA A 4 25.86 -16.80 -48.83
C ALA A 4 25.52 -16.17 -47.47
N ALA A 5 25.48 -14.83 -47.47
CA ALA A 5 25.00 -14.05 -46.34
C ALA A 5 23.46 -14.02 -46.41
N LEU A 6 22.82 -14.51 -45.37
CA LEU A 6 21.38 -14.35 -45.13
C LEU A 6 21.18 -13.13 -44.22
N ALA A 7 20.65 -12.07 -44.80
CA ALA A 7 20.19 -10.89 -44.07
C ALA A 7 18.92 -11.26 -43.27
N LEU A 8 18.96 -11.13 -41.97
CA LEU A 8 17.80 -11.16 -41.10
C LEU A 8 17.32 -9.74 -40.88
N SER A 9 16.14 -9.44 -41.41
CA SER A 9 15.39 -8.22 -41.14
C SER A 9 14.72 -8.32 -39.77
N PRO A 10 14.75 -7.28 -38.92
CA PRO A 10 13.97 -7.26 -37.71
C PRO A 10 12.59 -6.65 -38.01
N GLN A 11 11.57 -7.46 -38.17
CA GLN A 11 10.18 -7.06 -37.99
C GLN A 11 9.61 -7.75 -36.77
N SER A 12 9.61 -7.06 -35.65
CA SER A 12 8.81 -7.40 -34.50
C SER A 12 7.91 -6.20 -34.22
N SER A 13 6.71 -6.26 -34.76
CA SER A 13 5.59 -5.39 -34.42
C SER A 13 5.11 -5.80 -33.00
N TYR A 14 5.51 -5.05 -31.99
CA TYR A 14 4.87 -5.14 -30.67
C TYR A 14 3.52 -4.43 -30.79
N THR A 15 2.47 -5.21 -30.98
CA THR A 15 1.09 -4.79 -30.69
C THR A 15 0.95 -4.79 -29.16
N SER A 16 0.80 -3.61 -28.57
CA SER A 16 0.41 -3.44 -27.18
C SER A 16 -1.07 -3.80 -27.02
N GLU A 17 -1.36 -5.09 -26.92
CA GLU A 17 -2.63 -5.53 -26.36
C GLU A 17 -2.59 -5.26 -24.84
N PRO A 18 -3.68 -4.75 -24.25
CA PRO A 18 -3.77 -4.65 -22.80
C PRO A 18 -3.61 -6.06 -22.23
N LEU A 19 -2.69 -6.23 -21.28
CA LEU A 19 -2.48 -7.49 -20.59
C LEU A 19 -3.81 -8.02 -20.08
N ASP A 20 -4.22 -9.16 -20.60
CA ASP A 20 -5.43 -9.86 -20.21
C ASP A 20 -5.31 -10.28 -18.74
N PHE A 21 -6.07 -9.61 -17.88
CA PHE A 21 -6.14 -9.88 -16.43
C PHE A 21 -6.49 -11.34 -16.11
N SER A 22 -6.99 -12.11 -17.07
CA SER A 22 -7.28 -13.53 -16.89
C SER A 22 -6.02 -14.39 -16.78
N LEU A 23 -4.88 -13.97 -17.34
CA LEU A 23 -3.61 -14.69 -17.27
C LEU A 23 -2.87 -14.49 -15.93
N LEU A 24 -3.17 -13.42 -15.18
CA LEU A 24 -2.63 -13.16 -13.84
C LEU A 24 -3.21 -14.09 -12.76
N SER A 25 -4.29 -14.81 -13.06
CA SER A 25 -4.93 -15.74 -12.11
C SER A 25 -4.11 -17.01 -11.85
N PHE A 26 -3.06 -17.28 -12.60
CA PHE A 26 -2.31 -18.54 -12.52
C PHE A 26 -1.17 -18.56 -11.50
N MET A 27 -0.76 -17.41 -10.93
CA MET A 27 0.37 -17.32 -10.01
C MET A 27 0.01 -17.02 -8.54
N ASP A 28 -1.28 -16.85 -8.22
CA ASP A 28 -1.67 -16.41 -6.88
C ASP A 28 -2.62 -17.43 -6.23
N HIS A 29 -2.05 -18.34 -5.43
CA HIS A 29 -2.72 -19.53 -4.85
C HIS A 29 -3.44 -19.22 -3.51
N GLY A 30 -3.88 -17.98 -3.25
CA GLY A 30 -4.60 -17.64 -2.02
C GLY A 30 -6.06 -17.22 -2.25
N ASP A 31 -6.93 -17.50 -1.27
CA ASP A 31 -8.30 -17.00 -1.26
C ASP A 31 -8.34 -15.49 -1.09
N VAL A 32 -9.38 -14.83 -1.61
CA VAL A 32 -9.56 -13.39 -1.41
C VAL A 32 -9.94 -13.13 0.04
N ILE A 33 -9.08 -12.40 0.76
CA ILE A 33 -9.30 -12.03 2.15
C ILE A 33 -10.02 -10.68 2.29
N LEU A 34 -9.81 -9.77 1.31
CA LEU A 34 -10.43 -8.45 1.28
C LEU A 34 -10.75 -8.06 -0.16
N ARG A 35 -11.96 -7.53 -0.41
CA ARG A 35 -12.39 -7.05 -1.73
C ARG A 35 -13.10 -5.71 -1.61
N PHE A 36 -12.71 -4.77 -2.44
CA PHE A 36 -13.39 -3.52 -2.72
C PHE A 36 -14.15 -3.67 -4.03
N SER A 37 -15.44 -3.34 -4.03
CA SER A 37 -16.33 -3.40 -5.20
C SER A 37 -17.04 -2.07 -5.36
N ASP A 38 -16.65 -1.30 -6.41
CA ASP A 38 -17.19 0.02 -6.77
C ASP A 38 -17.22 1.02 -5.61
N VAL A 39 -16.20 0.95 -4.73
CA VAL A 39 -16.14 1.75 -3.51
C VAL A 39 -15.82 3.20 -3.82
N SER A 40 -16.72 4.10 -3.38
CA SER A 40 -16.46 5.54 -3.39
C SER A 40 -16.57 6.12 -1.99
N PHE A 41 -15.70 7.09 -1.70
CA PHE A 41 -15.67 7.79 -0.42
C PHE A 41 -15.18 9.22 -0.57
N SER A 42 -15.83 10.14 0.15
CA SER A 42 -15.40 11.53 0.30
C SER A 42 -15.71 12.04 1.71
N TYR A 43 -14.86 12.89 2.27
CA TYR A 43 -15.14 13.55 3.55
C TYR A 43 -16.19 14.65 3.39
N THR A 44 -16.20 15.32 2.25
CA THR A 44 -17.17 16.37 1.87
C THR A 44 -17.46 16.24 0.39
N HIS A 45 -18.60 16.79 -0.09
CA HIS A 45 -19.01 16.73 -1.49
C HIS A 45 -17.91 17.18 -2.49
N ASN A 46 -17.00 18.07 -2.06
CA ASN A 46 -15.96 18.66 -2.92
C ASN A 46 -14.56 18.06 -2.71
N LYS A 47 -14.41 17.00 -1.90
CA LYS A 47 -13.12 16.34 -1.65
C LYS A 47 -13.26 14.82 -1.77
N PRO A 48 -13.40 14.30 -2.99
CA PRO A 48 -13.37 12.87 -3.20
C PRO A 48 -11.98 12.32 -2.81
N ILE A 49 -11.97 11.17 -2.18
CA ILE A 49 -10.75 10.43 -1.82
C ILE A 49 -10.66 9.17 -2.68
N LEU A 50 -11.82 8.57 -2.97
CA LEU A 50 -11.91 7.32 -3.71
C LEU A 50 -13.13 7.34 -4.61
N LYS A 51 -12.97 6.94 -5.86
CA LYS A 51 -14.04 6.81 -6.86
C LYS A 51 -14.02 5.41 -7.45
N GLU A 52 -15.15 4.71 -7.30
CA GLU A 52 -15.40 3.41 -7.93
C GLU A 52 -14.20 2.44 -7.85
N ALA A 53 -13.55 2.41 -6.68
CA ALA A 53 -12.37 1.59 -6.50
C ALA A 53 -12.74 0.10 -6.52
N ASN A 54 -12.03 -0.64 -7.37
CA ASN A 54 -12.17 -2.07 -7.54
C ASN A 54 -10.80 -2.74 -7.40
N PHE A 55 -10.59 -3.48 -6.33
CA PHE A 55 -9.40 -4.29 -6.16
C PHE A 55 -9.66 -5.43 -5.18
N SER A 56 -8.80 -6.43 -5.18
CA SER A 56 -8.88 -7.54 -4.24
C SER A 56 -7.51 -7.90 -3.68
N ILE A 57 -7.49 -8.24 -2.40
CA ILE A 57 -6.30 -8.66 -1.69
C ILE A 57 -6.47 -10.13 -1.32
N ARG A 58 -5.46 -10.92 -1.67
CA ARG A 58 -5.44 -12.36 -1.37
C ARG A 58 -4.71 -12.62 -0.06
N GLU A 59 -4.94 -13.79 0.51
CA GLU A 59 -4.22 -14.26 1.68
C GLU A 59 -2.71 -14.31 1.40
N LYS A 60 -1.92 -14.01 2.43
CA LYS A 60 -0.45 -14.00 2.40
C LYS A 60 0.16 -12.96 1.45
N ALA A 61 -0.66 -12.11 0.83
CA ALA A 61 -0.15 -11.02 0.00
C ALA A 61 0.59 -9.98 0.86
N LYS A 62 1.75 -9.54 0.39
CA LYS A 62 2.54 -8.45 0.97
C LYS A 62 2.49 -7.27 0.02
N LEU A 63 1.67 -6.28 0.38
CA LEU A 63 1.36 -5.17 -0.48
C LEU A 63 1.87 -3.85 0.09
N THR A 64 2.25 -2.96 -0.79
CA THR A 64 2.54 -1.57 -0.47
C THR A 64 1.43 -0.68 -1.01
N LEU A 65 0.92 0.25 -0.18
CA LEU A 65 -0.01 1.29 -0.62
C LEU A 65 0.76 2.59 -0.83
N ILE A 66 0.89 3.00 -2.10
CA ILE A 66 1.55 4.24 -2.49
C ILE A 66 0.55 5.29 -2.96
N GLY A 67 1.00 6.53 -3.06
CA GLY A 67 0.24 7.68 -3.50
C GLY A 67 0.80 8.98 -2.91
N GLN A 68 0.45 10.11 -3.48
CA GLN A 68 0.91 11.42 -3.02
C GLN A 68 0.51 11.68 -1.56
N ASN A 69 1.23 12.58 -0.88
CA ASN A 69 0.83 13.01 0.46
C ASN A 69 -0.53 13.69 0.40
N GLY A 70 -1.43 13.29 1.32
CA GLY A 70 -2.82 13.76 1.32
C GLY A 70 -3.75 13.07 0.33
N ALA A 71 -3.29 12.11 -0.49
CA ALA A 71 -4.15 11.36 -1.43
C ALA A 71 -5.24 10.54 -0.73
N GLY A 72 -5.06 10.20 0.56
CA GLY A 72 -6.04 9.42 1.31
C GLY A 72 -5.59 8.01 1.70
N LYS A 73 -4.30 7.71 1.70
CA LYS A 73 -3.76 6.40 2.08
C LYS A 73 -4.30 5.91 3.44
N SER A 74 -4.19 6.74 4.48
CA SER A 74 -4.71 6.41 5.82
C SER A 74 -6.25 6.31 5.84
N THR A 75 -6.96 6.95 4.88
CA THR A 75 -8.41 6.78 4.72
C THR A 75 -8.75 5.38 4.22
N ILE A 76 -7.94 4.81 3.33
CA ILE A 76 -8.10 3.41 2.89
C ILE A 76 -7.98 2.47 4.09
N PHE A 77 -7.00 2.69 4.99
CA PHE A 77 -6.88 1.89 6.21
C PHE A 77 -8.10 2.02 7.12
N LYS A 78 -8.67 3.23 7.25
CA LYS A 78 -9.92 3.42 8.02
C LYS A 78 -11.13 2.74 7.39
N LEU A 79 -11.19 2.67 6.06
CA LEU A 79 -12.22 1.91 5.34
C LEU A 79 -12.03 0.39 5.52
N ILE A 80 -10.80 -0.11 5.43
CA ILE A 80 -10.48 -1.53 5.67
C ILE A 80 -10.85 -1.96 7.09
N THR A 81 -10.56 -1.13 8.08
CA THR A 81 -10.86 -1.41 9.50
C THR A 81 -12.33 -1.20 9.87
N GLY A 82 -13.13 -0.61 8.98
CA GLY A 82 -14.54 -0.29 9.25
C GLY A 82 -14.75 0.94 10.14
N VAL A 83 -13.71 1.70 10.46
CA VAL A 83 -13.81 3.01 11.16
C VAL A 83 -14.58 4.02 10.30
N LEU A 84 -14.44 3.91 8.98
CA LEU A 84 -15.21 4.64 8.00
C LEU A 84 -16.02 3.66 7.14
N SER A 85 -17.23 4.07 6.77
CA SER A 85 -18.07 3.33 5.84
C SER A 85 -18.03 3.98 4.45
N PRO A 86 -18.01 3.21 3.36
CA PRO A 86 -18.07 3.75 2.01
C PRO A 86 -19.40 4.47 1.77
N GLN A 87 -19.40 5.48 0.89
CA GLN A 87 -20.64 6.17 0.46
C GLN A 87 -21.39 5.37 -0.61
N SER A 88 -20.65 4.65 -1.45
CA SER A 88 -21.20 3.70 -2.41
C SER A 88 -20.27 2.50 -2.57
N GLY A 89 -20.77 1.43 -3.15
CA GLY A 89 -20.07 0.17 -3.28
C GLY A 89 -20.03 -0.62 -1.97
N SER A 90 -19.18 -1.63 -1.92
CA SER A 90 -19.06 -2.51 -0.75
C SER A 90 -17.63 -2.98 -0.52
N ILE A 91 -17.31 -3.18 0.76
CA ILE A 91 -16.02 -3.75 1.19
C ILE A 91 -16.33 -5.09 1.85
N HIS A 92 -15.88 -6.16 1.22
CA HIS A 92 -16.04 -7.52 1.72
C HIS A 92 -14.74 -8.00 2.35
N LYS A 93 -14.80 -8.35 3.61
CA LYS A 93 -13.72 -9.02 4.35
C LYS A 93 -14.14 -10.47 4.58
N ARG A 94 -13.21 -11.43 4.42
CA ARG A 94 -13.46 -12.83 4.76
C ARG A 94 -14.02 -12.92 6.18
N HIS A 95 -15.05 -13.74 6.37
CA HIS A 95 -15.67 -13.95 7.68
C HIS A 95 -14.63 -14.46 8.70
N GLY A 96 -14.61 -13.86 9.88
CA GLY A 96 -13.67 -14.19 10.95
C GLY A 96 -12.25 -13.63 10.77
N ALA A 97 -11.90 -13.02 9.63
CA ALA A 97 -10.58 -12.45 9.44
C ALA A 97 -10.33 -11.28 10.42
N THR A 98 -9.18 -11.34 11.11
CA THR A 98 -8.73 -10.34 12.07
C THR A 98 -7.89 -9.27 11.39
N ILE A 99 -7.98 -8.01 11.88
CA ILE A 99 -7.17 -6.89 11.38
C ILE A 99 -6.38 -6.31 12.55
N GLY A 100 -5.07 -6.21 12.37
CA GLY A 100 -4.17 -5.47 13.26
C GLY A 100 -3.72 -4.17 12.61
N ILE A 101 -3.73 -3.08 13.38
CA ILE A 101 -3.21 -1.79 12.98
C ILE A 101 -2.33 -1.22 14.09
N ALA A 102 -1.15 -0.71 13.71
CA ALA A 102 -0.31 0.00 14.66
C ALA A 102 -0.95 1.36 14.99
N LYS A 103 -1.31 1.55 16.26
CA LYS A 103 -1.80 2.85 16.74
C LYS A 103 -0.65 3.87 16.70
N GLN A 104 -0.98 5.15 16.52
CA GLN A 104 0.02 6.22 16.52
C GLN A 104 0.36 6.74 17.92
N VAL A 105 -0.56 6.59 18.87
CA VAL A 105 -0.42 7.11 20.24
C VAL A 105 -0.98 6.09 21.23
N ILE A 106 -0.30 5.93 22.36
CA ILE A 106 -0.81 5.16 23.52
C ILE A 106 -1.89 6.02 24.19
N PRO A 107 -3.11 5.48 24.42
CA PRO A 107 -4.15 6.19 25.15
C PRO A 107 -3.68 6.56 26.56
N HIS A 108 -4.09 7.72 27.05
CA HIS A 108 -3.66 8.22 28.38
C HIS A 108 -3.95 7.24 29.52
N HIS A 109 -5.07 6.52 29.46
CA HIS A 109 -5.45 5.55 30.49
C HIS A 109 -4.61 4.27 30.49
N GLU A 110 -3.84 4.03 29.43
CA GLU A 110 -2.94 2.88 29.29
C GLU A 110 -1.49 3.23 29.71
N LEU A 111 -1.16 4.52 29.92
CA LEU A 111 0.20 4.94 30.24
C LEU A 111 0.72 4.43 31.59
N ASP A 112 -0.17 4.19 32.55
CA ASP A 112 0.17 3.67 33.88
C ASP A 112 0.23 2.13 33.92
N CYS A 113 -0.02 1.47 32.79
CA CYS A 113 0.14 0.02 32.67
C CYS A 113 1.61 -0.35 32.46
N SER A 114 2.00 -1.54 32.95
CA SER A 114 3.28 -2.13 32.56
C SER A 114 3.26 -2.63 31.12
N VAL A 115 4.44 -2.80 30.52
CA VAL A 115 4.60 -3.40 29.18
C VAL A 115 3.81 -4.71 29.08
N HIS A 116 3.95 -5.61 30.06
CA HIS A 116 3.21 -6.87 30.08
C HIS A 116 1.70 -6.67 30.11
N GLN A 117 1.19 -5.78 30.97
CA GLN A 117 -0.26 -5.50 31.06
C GLN A 117 -0.81 -4.94 29.77
N PHE A 118 -0.06 -4.05 29.12
CA PHE A 118 -0.44 -3.47 27.84
C PHE A 118 -0.59 -4.53 26.75
N PHE A 119 0.37 -5.44 26.62
CA PHE A 119 0.26 -6.53 25.66
C PHE A 119 -0.86 -7.52 26.02
N GLN A 120 -1.06 -7.79 27.32
CA GLN A 120 -2.17 -8.65 27.77
C GLN A 120 -3.54 -8.07 27.40
N SER A 121 -3.70 -6.76 27.41
CA SER A 121 -4.97 -6.10 27.04
C SER A 121 -5.35 -6.28 25.56
N SER A 122 -4.41 -6.69 24.72
CA SER A 122 -4.65 -6.98 23.29
C SER A 122 -5.35 -8.33 23.07
N PHE A 123 -5.45 -9.16 24.11
CA PHE A 123 -6.11 -10.45 24.06
C PHE A 123 -7.35 -10.46 24.95
N THR A 124 -8.42 -11.06 24.46
CA THR A 124 -9.69 -11.21 25.19
C THR A 124 -9.53 -12.20 26.35
N GLU A 125 -8.66 -13.20 26.20
CA GLU A 125 -8.38 -14.23 27.16
C GLU A 125 -6.95 -14.13 27.69
N LYS A 126 -6.73 -14.66 28.91
CA LYS A 126 -5.38 -14.68 29.51
C LYS A 126 -4.50 -15.68 28.74
N LYS A 127 -3.42 -15.20 28.14
CA LYS A 127 -2.47 -16.01 27.38
C LYS A 127 -1.35 -16.51 28.31
N TYR A 128 -1.11 -17.82 28.38
CA TYR A 128 -0.13 -18.43 29.29
C TYR A 128 1.33 -18.16 28.87
N ASP A 129 1.61 -18.14 27.53
CA ASP A 129 2.96 -17.94 26.99
C ASP A 129 3.21 -16.48 26.53
N LEU A 130 2.48 -15.52 27.11
CA LEU A 130 2.53 -14.13 26.69
C LEU A 130 3.94 -13.53 26.74
N THR A 131 4.73 -13.89 27.77
CA THR A 131 6.11 -13.39 27.93
C THR A 131 6.97 -13.68 26.71
N ARG A 132 6.94 -14.91 26.20
CA ARG A 132 7.68 -15.32 25.01
C ARG A 132 7.22 -14.57 23.74
N ASP A 133 5.90 -14.36 23.62
CA ASP A 133 5.37 -13.62 22.47
C ASP A 133 5.75 -12.14 22.53
N ILE A 134 5.77 -11.55 23.75
CA ILE A 134 6.26 -10.18 23.96
C ILE A 134 7.73 -10.09 23.54
N ASP A 135 8.60 -10.98 24.03
CA ASP A 135 10.01 -10.98 23.66
C ASP A 135 10.21 -11.03 22.15
N ARG A 136 9.48 -11.91 21.45
CA ARG A 136 9.55 -12.06 20.01
C ARG A 136 9.17 -10.77 19.26
N VAL A 137 8.09 -10.10 19.66
CA VAL A 137 7.66 -8.88 18.98
C VAL A 137 8.48 -7.66 19.38
N LEU A 138 9.04 -7.63 20.59
CA LEU A 138 10.00 -6.60 21.01
C LEU A 138 11.32 -6.72 20.23
N ASP A 139 11.79 -7.95 20.00
CA ASP A 139 12.96 -8.21 19.15
C ASP A 139 12.72 -7.75 17.69
N ALA A 140 11.53 -8.04 17.14
CA ALA A 140 11.15 -7.60 15.80
C ALA A 140 11.20 -6.07 15.58
N VAL A 141 11.07 -5.28 16.65
CA VAL A 141 11.18 -3.82 16.63
C VAL A 141 12.49 -3.30 17.25
N ASN A 142 13.45 -4.18 17.52
CA ASN A 142 14.73 -3.89 18.17
C ASN A 142 14.55 -3.08 19.47
N LEU A 143 13.70 -3.56 20.36
CA LEU A 143 13.40 -2.91 21.63
C LEU A 143 13.65 -3.87 22.81
N SER A 144 14.60 -3.52 23.68
CA SER A 144 14.86 -4.23 24.92
C SER A 144 14.36 -3.39 26.09
N VAL A 145 13.28 -3.85 26.75
CA VAL A 145 12.69 -3.20 27.94
C VAL A 145 12.18 -4.27 28.91
N PRO A 146 12.30 -4.06 30.23
CA PRO A 146 11.67 -4.94 31.22
C PRO A 146 10.15 -4.96 31.06
N HIS A 147 9.53 -6.12 31.25
CA HIS A 147 8.08 -6.29 31.07
C HIS A 147 7.25 -5.61 32.16
N ASP A 148 7.85 -5.39 33.35
CA ASP A 148 7.25 -4.68 34.50
C ASP A 148 7.38 -3.15 34.38
N LYS A 149 8.18 -2.64 33.43
CA LYS A 149 8.36 -1.19 33.21
C LYS A 149 7.05 -0.55 32.80
N LEU A 150 6.73 0.62 33.35
CA LEU A 150 5.53 1.37 33.02
C LEU A 150 5.69 2.04 31.65
N LEU A 151 4.61 2.09 30.87
CA LEU A 151 4.64 2.74 29.55
C LEU A 151 4.93 4.23 29.67
N ASN A 152 4.54 4.86 30.77
CA ASN A 152 4.82 6.28 31.01
C ASN A 152 6.32 6.59 31.07
N ASP A 153 7.12 5.66 31.59
CA ASP A 153 8.58 5.78 31.74
C ASP A 153 9.38 5.51 30.45
N LEU A 154 8.69 5.19 29.37
CA LEU A 154 9.30 4.96 28.07
C LEU A 154 9.50 6.28 27.33
N SER A 155 10.60 6.38 26.58
CA SER A 155 10.83 7.48 25.64
C SER A 155 9.80 7.46 24.51
N GLY A 156 9.63 8.57 23.80
CA GLY A 156 8.72 8.64 22.64
C GLY A 156 8.99 7.58 21.57
N GLY A 157 10.26 7.36 21.26
CA GLY A 157 10.67 6.29 20.31
C GLY A 157 10.37 4.90 20.83
N GLN A 158 10.60 4.62 22.13
CA GLN A 158 10.23 3.34 22.75
C GLN A 158 8.71 3.13 22.73
N LYS A 159 7.92 4.16 23.01
CA LYS A 159 6.44 4.10 22.92
C LYS A 159 5.97 3.76 21.51
N ALA A 160 6.57 4.37 20.49
CA ALA A 160 6.24 4.06 19.10
C ALA A 160 6.55 2.60 18.73
N ARG A 161 7.71 2.07 19.18
CA ARG A 161 8.08 0.67 18.98
C ARG A 161 7.14 -0.29 19.71
N ILE A 162 6.72 0.04 20.93
CA ILE A 162 5.71 -0.74 21.67
C ILE A 162 4.37 -0.81 20.92
N LEU A 163 3.92 0.31 20.35
CA LEU A 163 2.68 0.35 19.56
C LEU A 163 2.78 -0.52 18.31
N LEU A 164 3.93 -0.49 17.64
CA LEU A 164 4.20 -1.36 16.50
C LEU A 164 4.21 -2.84 16.92
N ALA A 165 4.97 -3.19 17.98
CA ALA A 165 5.01 -4.54 18.52
C ALA A 165 3.62 -5.05 18.92
N ASN A 166 2.76 -4.16 19.46
CA ASN A 166 1.38 -4.49 19.82
C ASN A 166 0.49 -4.85 18.62
N ALA A 167 0.72 -4.26 17.47
CA ALA A 167 0.03 -4.66 16.24
C ALA A 167 0.50 -6.03 15.74
N LEU A 168 1.75 -6.41 16.02
CA LEU A 168 2.34 -7.66 15.57
C LEU A 168 1.97 -8.85 16.47
N ILE A 169 1.80 -8.63 17.80
CA ILE A 169 1.66 -9.72 18.79
C ILE A 169 0.39 -10.56 18.60
N THR A 170 -0.68 -9.97 18.06
CA THR A 170 -1.93 -10.67 17.81
C THR A 170 -1.91 -11.52 16.54
N GLU A 171 -0.83 -11.45 15.75
CA GLU A 171 -0.69 -12.12 14.45
C GLU A 171 -1.96 -12.03 13.61
N PRO A 172 -2.43 -10.82 13.30
CA PRO A 172 -3.70 -10.64 12.60
C PRO A 172 -3.66 -11.21 11.19
N ASP A 173 -4.80 -11.62 10.64
CA ASP A 173 -4.89 -12.12 9.26
C ASP A 173 -4.57 -11.02 8.23
N ILE A 174 -4.86 -9.76 8.59
CA ILE A 174 -4.49 -8.57 7.82
C ILE A 174 -3.76 -7.60 8.74
N LEU A 175 -2.48 -7.38 8.50
CA LEU A 175 -1.65 -6.43 9.22
C LEU A 175 -1.55 -5.13 8.43
N LEU A 176 -1.93 -4.00 9.04
CA LEU A 176 -1.86 -2.66 8.45
C LEU A 176 -0.79 -1.84 9.17
N LEU A 177 0.22 -1.38 8.45
CA LEU A 177 1.31 -0.57 8.98
C LEU A 177 1.36 0.78 8.27
N ASP A 178 1.17 1.86 9.02
CA ASP A 178 1.26 3.24 8.52
C ASP A 178 2.56 3.88 9.02
N GLU A 179 3.52 4.07 8.10
CA GLU A 179 4.86 4.63 8.34
C GLU A 179 5.62 3.94 9.50
N PRO A 180 5.78 2.61 9.49
CA PRO A 180 6.36 1.89 10.62
C PRO A 180 7.86 2.18 10.83
N THR A 181 8.56 2.69 9.82
CA THR A 181 10.00 2.98 9.86
C THR A 181 10.34 4.32 10.52
N ASN A 182 9.39 5.25 10.65
CA ASN A 182 9.65 6.63 11.09
C ASN A 182 10.31 6.77 12.47
N ASN A 183 10.13 5.80 13.38
CA ASN A 183 10.66 5.84 14.75
C ASN A 183 11.66 4.72 15.03
N LEU A 184 12.19 4.11 13.98
CA LEU A 184 13.20 3.06 14.05
C LEU A 184 14.55 3.58 13.59
N ASP A 185 15.61 3.11 14.25
CA ASP A 185 16.97 3.18 13.73
C ASP A 185 17.20 2.10 12.66
N GLN A 186 18.33 2.12 11.98
CA GLN A 186 18.64 1.17 10.91
C GLN A 186 18.50 -0.29 11.37
N GLN A 187 18.98 -0.60 12.57
CA GLN A 187 18.86 -1.96 13.13
C GLN A 187 17.39 -2.34 13.34
N GLY A 188 16.57 -1.41 13.85
CA GLY A 188 15.13 -1.64 14.00
C GLY A 188 14.42 -1.84 12.67
N ILE A 189 14.83 -1.15 11.61
CA ILE A 189 14.31 -1.36 10.25
C ILE A 189 14.69 -2.75 9.75
N ASP A 190 15.94 -3.18 9.96
CA ASP A 190 16.44 -4.49 9.54
C ASP A 190 15.70 -5.64 10.28
N HIS A 191 15.46 -5.49 11.60
CA HIS A 191 14.68 -6.45 12.38
C HIS A 191 13.22 -6.51 11.91
N LEU A 192 12.56 -5.35 11.71
CA LEU A 192 11.19 -5.30 11.20
C LEU A 192 11.08 -5.92 9.80
N THR A 193 12.04 -5.63 8.92
CA THR A 193 12.12 -6.21 7.58
C THR A 193 12.18 -7.73 7.65
N SER A 194 13.08 -8.27 8.47
CA SER A 194 13.25 -9.72 8.66
C SER A 194 11.97 -10.35 9.19
N PHE A 195 11.30 -9.70 10.16
CA PHE A 195 10.01 -10.14 10.69
C PHE A 195 8.93 -10.17 9.59
N LEU A 196 8.80 -9.10 8.80
CA LEU A 196 7.78 -9.02 7.74
C LEU A 196 8.06 -9.99 6.58
N MET A 197 9.32 -10.27 6.26
CA MET A 197 9.68 -11.31 5.29
C MET A 197 9.20 -12.69 5.74
N GLY A 198 9.33 -13.01 7.03
CA GLY A 198 8.84 -14.26 7.63
C GLY A 198 7.35 -14.28 7.98
N TYR A 199 6.64 -13.15 7.86
CA TYR A 199 5.23 -13.07 8.23
C TYR A 199 4.35 -13.81 7.21
N GLU A 200 3.72 -14.92 7.61
CA GLU A 200 2.99 -15.82 6.70
C GLU A 200 1.55 -15.37 6.38
N LYS A 201 1.12 -14.22 6.89
CA LYS A 201 -0.22 -13.66 6.67
C LYS A 201 -0.17 -12.40 5.80
N THR A 202 -1.32 -11.82 5.53
CA THR A 202 -1.43 -10.63 4.66
C THR A 202 -0.91 -9.39 5.37
N CYS A 203 -0.11 -8.58 4.68
CA CYS A 203 0.41 -7.32 5.17
C CYS A 203 0.22 -6.21 4.14
N ILE A 204 -0.24 -5.04 4.59
CA ILE A 204 -0.35 -3.84 3.77
C ILE A 204 0.42 -2.72 4.47
N VAL A 205 1.43 -2.17 3.81
CA VAL A 205 2.33 -1.17 4.37
C VAL A 205 2.25 0.13 3.59
N ILE A 206 2.19 1.24 4.30
CA ILE A 206 2.45 2.58 3.80
C ILE A 206 3.81 2.99 4.35
N SER A 207 4.78 3.31 3.51
CA SER A 207 6.07 3.86 3.92
C SER A 207 6.68 4.71 2.81
N HIS A 208 7.58 5.61 3.20
CA HIS A 208 8.44 6.37 2.29
C HIS A 208 9.83 5.73 2.11
N ASP A 209 10.15 4.70 2.86
CA ASP A 209 11.41 3.95 2.75
C ASP A 209 11.33 2.90 1.64
N SER A 210 11.83 3.27 0.47
CA SER A 210 11.80 2.41 -0.71
C SER A 210 12.64 1.14 -0.56
N ALA A 211 13.78 1.21 0.15
CA ALA A 211 14.63 0.05 0.37
C ALA A 211 13.93 -0.98 1.27
N PHE A 212 13.31 -0.51 2.35
CA PHE A 212 12.48 -1.34 3.22
C PHE A 212 11.34 -2.01 2.45
N LEU A 213 10.56 -1.22 1.67
CA LEU A 213 9.43 -1.75 0.90
C LEU A 213 9.87 -2.81 -0.10
N ASN A 214 10.97 -2.59 -0.81
CA ASN A 214 11.43 -3.52 -1.85
C ASN A 214 11.82 -4.90 -1.31
N CYS A 215 12.17 -5.02 -0.02
CA CYS A 215 12.61 -6.28 0.56
C CYS A 215 11.50 -7.33 0.66
N PHE A 216 10.23 -6.92 0.80
CA PHE A 216 9.14 -7.87 1.08
C PHE A 216 7.89 -7.66 0.22
N THR A 217 7.79 -6.58 -0.56
CA THR A 217 6.60 -6.27 -1.38
C THR A 217 6.47 -7.26 -2.54
N HIS A 218 5.28 -7.82 -2.72
CA HIS A 218 4.90 -8.67 -3.85
C HIS A 218 3.94 -7.95 -4.82
N GLY A 219 3.46 -6.77 -4.45
CA GLY A 219 2.58 -5.96 -5.28
C GLY A 219 2.30 -4.60 -4.65
N VAL A 220 1.80 -3.70 -5.46
CA VAL A 220 1.58 -2.30 -5.11
C VAL A 220 0.15 -1.89 -5.41
N LEU A 221 -0.48 -1.20 -4.46
CA LEU A 221 -1.72 -0.46 -4.63
C LEU A 221 -1.36 1.01 -4.83
N ASN A 222 -1.57 1.54 -6.03
CA ASN A 222 -1.30 2.94 -6.34
C ASN A 222 -2.58 3.77 -6.26
N LEU A 223 -2.67 4.67 -5.28
CA LEU A 223 -3.76 5.63 -5.13
C LEU A 223 -3.41 6.92 -5.86
N ASP A 224 -4.06 7.16 -6.98
CA ASP A 224 -3.91 8.38 -7.76
C ASP A 224 -4.74 9.51 -7.13
N ALA A 225 -4.07 10.60 -6.74
CA ALA A 225 -4.67 11.76 -6.11
C ALA A 225 -5.51 12.63 -7.07
N PHE A 226 -5.35 12.49 -8.40
CA PHE A 226 -6.09 13.28 -9.40
C PHE A 226 -7.35 12.56 -9.87
N THR A 227 -7.22 11.28 -10.20
CA THR A 227 -8.36 10.47 -10.64
C THR A 227 -9.15 9.90 -9.48
N HIS A 228 -8.54 9.82 -8.29
CA HIS A 228 -9.09 9.20 -7.08
C HIS A 228 -9.39 7.71 -7.25
N THR A 229 -8.64 7.05 -8.13
CA THR A 229 -8.76 5.62 -8.39
C THR A 229 -7.60 4.85 -7.76
N ILE A 230 -7.79 3.55 -7.53
CA ILE A 230 -6.72 2.64 -7.12
C ILE A 230 -6.41 1.70 -8.28
N GLN A 231 -5.12 1.60 -8.60
CA GLN A 231 -4.59 0.62 -9.54
C GLN A 231 -3.76 -0.40 -8.75
N GLN A 232 -3.93 -1.67 -9.06
CA GLN A 232 -3.19 -2.76 -8.44
C GLN A 232 -2.16 -3.30 -9.41
N TYR A 233 -0.90 -3.37 -8.96
CA TYR A 233 0.24 -3.91 -9.71
C TYR A 233 0.80 -5.13 -8.98
N VAL A 234 1.38 -6.06 -9.73
CA VAL A 234 2.08 -7.25 -9.23
C VAL A 234 3.55 -7.11 -9.56
N GLY A 235 4.42 -7.39 -8.61
CA GLY A 235 5.86 -7.27 -8.75
C GLY A 235 6.52 -6.66 -7.51
N ASP A 236 7.83 -6.55 -7.52
CA ASP A 236 8.54 -5.86 -6.46
C ASP A 236 8.34 -4.34 -6.55
N TYR A 237 8.70 -3.65 -5.47
CA TYR A 237 8.43 -2.22 -5.35
C TYR A 237 9.13 -1.37 -6.43
N TYR A 238 10.40 -1.67 -6.72
CA TYR A 238 11.17 -0.85 -7.67
C TYR A 238 10.68 -1.02 -9.11
N ASP A 239 10.38 -2.24 -9.52
CA ASP A 239 9.87 -2.53 -10.87
C ASP A 239 8.52 -1.84 -11.09
N VAL A 240 7.61 -1.95 -10.14
CA VAL A 240 6.29 -1.30 -10.24
C VAL A 240 6.39 0.22 -10.25
N VAL A 241 7.23 0.83 -9.41
CA VAL A 241 7.42 2.29 -9.41
C VAL A 241 8.02 2.77 -10.73
N ALA A 242 8.96 2.02 -11.31
CA ALA A 242 9.51 2.32 -12.63
C ALA A 242 8.44 2.21 -13.74
N GLU A 243 7.58 1.21 -13.69
CA GLU A 243 6.46 1.04 -14.63
C GLU A 243 5.46 2.21 -14.54
N ILE A 244 5.05 2.61 -13.33
CA ILE A 244 4.17 3.75 -13.10
C ILE A 244 4.79 5.05 -13.64
N ALA A 245 6.08 5.28 -13.37
CA ALA A 245 6.79 6.45 -13.87
C ALA A 245 6.81 6.49 -15.41
N ALA A 246 7.09 5.36 -16.05
CA ALA A 246 7.07 5.25 -17.52
C ALA A 246 5.66 5.44 -18.11
N GLN A 247 4.62 5.00 -17.42
CA GLN A 247 3.23 5.23 -17.82
C GLN A 247 2.88 6.72 -17.76
N ILE A 248 3.19 7.40 -16.67
CA ILE A 248 2.96 8.85 -16.50
C ILE A 248 3.67 9.64 -17.60
N GLU A 249 4.92 9.29 -17.91
CA GLU A 249 5.68 9.97 -18.98
C GLU A 249 5.02 9.79 -20.34
N ARG A 250 4.54 8.59 -20.68
CA ARG A 250 3.81 8.33 -21.92
C ARG A 250 2.52 9.15 -22.02
N GLU A 251 1.75 9.21 -20.93
CA GLU A 251 0.52 10.00 -20.87
C GLU A 251 0.79 11.50 -21.04
N GLN A 252 1.83 12.03 -20.39
CA GLN A 252 2.24 13.42 -20.56
C GLN A 252 2.64 13.73 -22.00
N GLN A 253 3.41 12.86 -22.66
CA GLN A 253 3.78 13.02 -24.07
C GLN A 253 2.56 12.97 -24.98
N GLN A 254 1.59 12.09 -24.75
CA GLN A 254 0.34 12.02 -25.51
C GLN A 254 -0.49 13.29 -25.33
N ASN A 255 -0.65 13.77 -24.10
CA ASN A 255 -1.38 15.02 -23.80
C ASN A 255 -0.74 16.22 -24.49
N ALA A 256 0.58 16.36 -24.44
CA ALA A 256 1.30 17.44 -25.12
C ALA A 256 1.11 17.39 -26.66
N ARG A 257 1.09 16.20 -27.27
CA ARG A 257 0.79 16.03 -28.71
C ARG A 257 -0.65 16.42 -29.05
N MET A 258 -1.61 16.02 -28.19
CA MET A 258 -3.02 16.39 -28.35
C MET A 258 -3.23 17.91 -28.27
N GLU A 259 -2.65 18.56 -27.24
CA GLU A 259 -2.72 20.01 -27.07
C GLU A 259 -2.17 20.76 -28.28
N LYS A 260 -1.01 20.34 -28.78
CA LYS A 260 -0.42 20.90 -29.99
C LYS A 260 -1.36 20.74 -31.19
N SER A 261 -1.95 19.55 -31.39
CA SER A 261 -2.91 19.31 -32.48
C SER A 261 -4.16 20.18 -32.36
N ILE A 262 -4.69 20.38 -31.16
CA ILE A 262 -5.83 21.26 -30.87
C ILE A 262 -5.47 22.71 -31.20
N GLN A 263 -4.29 23.17 -30.81
CA GLN A 263 -3.81 24.51 -31.08
C GLN A 263 -3.65 24.77 -32.59
N ASP A 264 -3.04 23.83 -33.33
CA ASP A 264 -2.88 23.90 -34.77
C ASP A 264 -4.25 23.96 -35.51
N ARG A 265 -5.24 23.20 -35.02
CA ARG A 265 -6.61 23.25 -35.56
C ARG A 265 -7.28 24.60 -35.29
N LYS A 266 -7.14 25.15 -34.08
CA LYS A 266 -7.68 26.49 -33.75
C LYS A 266 -7.09 27.59 -34.62
N VAL A 267 -5.77 27.55 -34.86
CA VAL A 267 -5.09 28.51 -35.76
C VAL A 267 -5.63 28.39 -37.17
N LYS A 268 -5.82 27.18 -37.71
CA LYS A 268 -6.39 26.97 -39.04
C LYS A 268 -7.83 27.50 -39.15
N ILE A 269 -8.69 27.22 -38.15
CA ILE A 269 -10.07 27.70 -38.12
C ILE A 269 -10.10 29.24 -38.16
N ASN A 270 -9.29 29.89 -37.27
CA ASN A 270 -9.20 31.34 -37.25
C ASN A 270 -8.69 31.95 -38.58
N PHE A 271 -7.73 31.28 -39.21
CA PHE A 271 -7.23 31.70 -40.52
C PHE A 271 -8.33 31.65 -41.62
N PHE A 272 -9.14 30.59 -41.65
CA PHE A 272 -10.23 30.46 -42.63
C PHE A 272 -11.41 31.40 -42.32
N SER A 273 -11.74 31.66 -41.05
CA SER A 273 -12.80 32.58 -40.66
C SER A 273 -12.48 34.05 -41.07
N HIS A 274 -11.20 34.44 -41.04
CA HIS A 274 -10.76 35.77 -41.52
C HIS A 274 -10.70 35.91 -43.03
N LYS A 275 -10.61 34.81 -43.81
CA LYS A 275 -10.63 34.84 -45.28
C LYS A 275 -12.01 34.74 -45.91
N GLY A 276 -13.03 34.27 -45.16
CA GLY A 276 -14.41 34.11 -45.67
C GLY A 276 -15.29 35.36 -45.54
N GLY A 277 -14.74 36.46 -45.05
CA GLY A 277 -15.45 37.74 -44.82
C GLY A 277 -15.09 38.86 -45.83
N LYS A 278 -14.78 38.53 -47.09
CA LYS A 278 -14.64 39.49 -48.16
C LYS A 278 -15.56 39.14 -49.31
#